data_07a484614de5c662372265873e9b5c0b
#
_entry.id   07a484614de5c662372265873e9b5c0b
#
_cell.length_a   1.000
_cell.length_b   1.000
_cell.length_c   1.000
_cell.angle_alpha   90.00
_cell.angle_beta   90.00
_cell.angle_gamma   90.00
#
_symmetry.space_group_name_H-M   'P 1'
#
loop_
_entity.id
_entity.type
_entity.pdbx_description
1 polymer ?
#
loop_
_entity_poly.entity_id
_entity_poly.type
_entity_poly.pdbx_seq_one_letter_code
_entity_poly.pdbx_strand_id
1 'polypeptide(L)'
;MSLAENIRAAVKQGVTTLTVMLYDKDPTCILDSFLAHRFIREVAEGIGIIAHAMGVAKIIIETGMGKKDRVLFDTIGSVISDRDLAHFTVPQTYPVENASLRSAEKNAVVIDASTALSVYESVRYNQPMLTTYLLLTGKAVGHAKVIKVRIGTPIGRLIEECGGFKNKNTHIILNGLLRGTLVDSLDLPAGKGIKSIHVVGSDIDIQQQLKECDHCGQCLRSCPAYIDPINTVRHIQRGQYTTETLRSIALCSGCACCSAVCPARIPLSAIIKSAAEGGGGYVS
;
A
#
# COMPACT_ATOMS: atom_id res chain seq x y z
N MET A 1 -2.69 15.82 -2.29
CA MET A 1 -3.14 16.05 -3.67
C MET A 1 -4.33 15.13 -3.96
N SER A 2 -5.41 15.63 -4.52
CA SER A 2 -6.57 14.82 -4.88
C SER A 2 -6.31 14.00 -6.15
N LEU A 3 -7.09 12.93 -6.39
CA LEU A 3 -6.97 12.13 -7.63
C LEU A 3 -7.14 13.03 -8.88
N ALA A 4 -8.10 13.97 -8.84
CA ALA A 4 -8.33 14.89 -9.95
C ALA A 4 -7.14 15.82 -10.23
N GLU A 5 -6.44 16.28 -9.20
CA GLU A 5 -5.20 17.05 -9.34
C GLU A 5 -4.09 16.21 -9.94
N ASN A 6 -3.94 14.96 -9.48
CA ASN A 6 -2.96 14.01 -10.03
C ASN A 6 -3.22 13.74 -11.52
N ILE A 7 -4.48 13.49 -11.89
CA ILE A 7 -4.87 13.29 -13.29
C ILE A 7 -4.56 14.54 -14.13
N ARG A 8 -4.93 15.74 -13.67
CA ARG A 8 -4.63 16.98 -14.38
C ARG A 8 -3.14 17.21 -14.56
N ALA A 9 -2.34 16.93 -13.53
CA ALA A 9 -0.89 17.04 -13.60
C ALA A 9 -0.30 16.05 -14.61
N ALA A 10 -0.76 14.79 -14.58
CA ALA A 10 -0.34 13.75 -15.51
C ALA A 10 -0.67 14.09 -16.97
N VAL A 11 -1.87 14.57 -17.25
CA VAL A 11 -2.29 15.01 -18.59
C VAL A 11 -1.39 16.16 -19.07
N LYS A 12 -1.09 17.15 -18.23
CA LYS A 12 -0.17 18.25 -18.56
C LYS A 12 1.26 17.77 -18.85
N GLN A 13 1.69 16.70 -18.19
CA GLN A 13 3.01 16.09 -18.38
C GLN A 13 3.07 15.13 -19.57
N GLY A 14 1.97 14.92 -20.31
CA GLY A 14 1.90 14.02 -21.45
C GLY A 14 2.00 12.54 -21.06
N VAL A 15 1.50 12.17 -19.87
CA VAL A 15 1.43 10.76 -19.46
C VAL A 15 0.46 10.01 -20.38
N THR A 16 0.91 8.88 -20.94
CA THR A 16 0.18 8.11 -21.96
C THR A 16 -0.36 6.78 -21.45
N THR A 17 -0.03 6.39 -20.24
CA THR A 17 -0.36 5.06 -19.70
C THR A 17 -1.04 5.16 -18.34
N LEU A 18 -2.10 4.35 -18.15
CA LEU A 18 -2.72 4.10 -16.86
C LEU A 18 -2.33 2.70 -16.39
N THR A 19 -1.70 2.60 -15.23
CA THR A 19 -1.41 1.30 -14.58
C THR A 19 -2.38 1.07 -13.44
N VAL A 20 -2.99 -0.10 -13.41
CA VAL A 20 -3.99 -0.47 -12.42
C VAL A 20 -3.51 -1.69 -11.63
N MET A 21 -3.24 -1.49 -10.36
CA MET A 21 -2.85 -2.56 -9.44
C MET A 21 -4.09 -3.22 -8.83
N LEU A 22 -4.33 -4.48 -9.14
CA LEU A 22 -5.41 -5.28 -8.59
C LEU A 22 -4.90 -6.33 -7.58
N TYR A 23 -3.82 -6.01 -6.92
CA TYR A 23 -3.18 -6.81 -5.87
C TYR A 23 -2.75 -5.91 -4.71
N ASP A 24 -2.49 -6.51 -3.58
CA ASP A 24 -2.03 -5.81 -2.38
C ASP A 24 -0.50 -5.92 -2.24
N LYS A 25 0.20 -4.79 -2.03
CA LYS A 25 1.67 -4.75 -1.88
C LYS A 25 2.17 -5.41 -0.59
N ASP A 26 1.36 -5.38 0.46
CA ASP A 26 1.61 -6.10 1.70
C ASP A 26 0.76 -7.38 1.72
N PRO A 27 1.35 -8.58 1.84
CA PRO A 27 0.63 -9.84 1.77
C PRO A 27 -0.34 -10.07 2.93
N THR A 28 -0.26 -9.24 3.98
CA THR A 28 -1.22 -9.26 5.08
C THR A 28 -2.46 -8.39 4.83
N CYS A 29 -2.44 -7.58 3.77
CA CYS A 29 -3.57 -6.84 3.23
C CYS A 29 -4.16 -7.61 2.04
N ILE A 30 -5.46 -7.73 1.98
CA ILE A 30 -6.17 -8.38 0.87
C ILE A 30 -7.27 -7.47 0.29
N LEU A 31 -7.22 -6.17 0.58
CA LEU A 31 -8.32 -5.28 0.27
C LEU A 31 -8.50 -5.07 -1.23
N ASP A 32 -7.44 -4.66 -1.94
CA ASP A 32 -7.54 -4.35 -3.36
C ASP A 32 -7.84 -5.60 -4.19
N SER A 33 -7.20 -6.73 -3.90
CA SER A 33 -7.51 -8.00 -4.55
C SER A 33 -8.95 -8.46 -4.24
N PHE A 34 -9.43 -8.31 -3.01
CA PHE A 34 -10.80 -8.62 -2.64
C PHE A 34 -11.80 -7.74 -3.40
N LEU A 35 -11.59 -6.42 -3.44
CA LEU A 35 -12.49 -5.48 -4.13
C LEU A 35 -12.52 -5.74 -5.64
N ALA A 36 -11.37 -6.00 -6.25
CA ALA A 36 -11.26 -6.32 -7.67
C ALA A 36 -12.10 -7.56 -8.05
N HIS A 37 -12.06 -8.62 -7.23
CA HIS A 37 -12.85 -9.83 -7.49
C HIS A 37 -14.32 -9.69 -7.12
N ARG A 38 -14.64 -8.93 -6.06
CA ARG A 38 -16.01 -8.78 -5.57
C ARG A 38 -16.85 -7.83 -6.40
N PHE A 39 -16.21 -6.78 -6.95
CA PHE A 39 -16.82 -5.69 -7.69
C PHE A 39 -16.17 -5.51 -9.07
N ILE A 40 -15.97 -6.62 -9.77
CA ILE A 40 -15.17 -6.68 -11.00
C ILE A 40 -15.67 -5.71 -12.08
N ARG A 41 -16.99 -5.62 -12.28
CA ARG A 41 -17.59 -4.75 -13.29
C ARG A 41 -17.47 -3.28 -12.91
N GLU A 42 -17.78 -2.96 -11.67
CA GLU A 42 -17.71 -1.61 -11.12
C GLU A 42 -16.27 -1.08 -11.14
N VAL A 43 -15.30 -1.93 -10.81
CA VAL A 43 -13.87 -1.61 -10.91
C VAL A 43 -13.49 -1.39 -12.38
N ALA A 44 -13.93 -2.23 -13.31
CA ALA A 44 -13.66 -2.06 -14.74
C ALA A 44 -14.25 -0.77 -15.30
N GLU A 45 -15.51 -0.44 -14.97
CA GLU A 45 -16.11 0.83 -15.37
C GLU A 45 -15.37 2.03 -14.78
N GLY A 46 -14.95 1.94 -13.51
CA GLY A 46 -14.12 2.97 -12.86
C GLY A 46 -12.78 3.20 -13.57
N ILE A 47 -12.12 2.12 -13.99
CA ILE A 47 -10.89 2.18 -14.79
C ILE A 47 -11.18 2.89 -16.11
N GLY A 48 -12.26 2.54 -16.81
CA GLY A 48 -12.68 3.17 -18.06
C GLY A 48 -12.93 4.66 -17.91
N ILE A 49 -13.60 5.09 -16.83
CA ILE A 49 -13.84 6.50 -16.51
C ILE A 49 -12.52 7.25 -16.32
N ILE A 50 -11.58 6.70 -15.54
CA ILE A 50 -10.27 7.32 -15.28
C ILE A 50 -9.47 7.42 -16.59
N ALA A 51 -9.40 6.34 -17.37
CA ALA A 51 -8.70 6.33 -18.65
C ALA A 51 -9.28 7.35 -19.64
N HIS A 52 -10.60 7.51 -19.67
CA HIS A 52 -11.28 8.54 -20.47
C HIS A 52 -10.90 9.95 -20.00
N ALA A 53 -10.95 10.20 -18.71
CA ALA A 53 -10.59 11.50 -18.12
C ALA A 53 -9.13 11.89 -18.37
N MET A 54 -8.23 10.89 -18.45
CA MET A 54 -6.83 11.09 -18.79
C MET A 54 -6.57 11.21 -20.29
N GLY A 55 -7.49 10.79 -21.15
CA GLY A 55 -7.29 10.71 -22.60
C GLY A 55 -6.26 9.64 -23.01
N VAL A 56 -6.00 8.62 -22.16
CA VAL A 56 -5.03 7.56 -22.47
C VAL A 56 -5.68 6.40 -23.20
N ALA A 57 -4.96 5.85 -24.18
CA ALA A 57 -5.37 4.64 -24.90
C ALA A 57 -4.85 3.36 -24.26
N LYS A 58 -3.66 3.43 -23.63
CA LYS A 58 -2.98 2.26 -23.07
C LYS A 58 -3.28 2.10 -21.58
N ILE A 59 -3.73 0.92 -21.20
CA ILE A 59 -3.99 0.53 -19.81
C ILE A 59 -3.21 -0.76 -19.51
N ILE A 60 -2.46 -0.76 -18.42
CA ILE A 60 -1.75 -1.94 -17.91
C ILE A 60 -2.51 -2.43 -16.68
N ILE A 61 -3.00 -3.65 -16.73
CA ILE A 61 -3.67 -4.31 -15.61
C ILE A 61 -2.67 -5.25 -14.93
N GLU A 62 -2.34 -4.97 -13.69
CA GLU A 62 -1.47 -5.79 -12.86
C GLU A 62 -2.29 -6.65 -11.91
N THR A 63 -2.12 -7.97 -11.98
CA THR A 63 -2.84 -8.94 -11.12
C THR A 63 -1.87 -9.95 -10.50
N GLY A 64 -2.35 -10.72 -9.53
CA GLY A 64 -1.66 -11.92 -9.07
C GLY A 64 -1.57 -13.02 -10.14
N MET A 65 -1.00 -14.19 -9.77
CA MET A 65 -0.74 -15.31 -10.70
C MET A 65 -1.84 -16.38 -10.70
N GLY A 66 -2.99 -16.15 -10.10
CA GLY A 66 -4.05 -17.15 -9.95
C GLY A 66 -4.94 -17.32 -11.18
N LYS A 67 -5.60 -18.50 -11.32
CA LYS A 67 -6.63 -18.68 -12.35
C LYS A 67 -7.76 -17.65 -12.27
N LYS A 68 -8.13 -17.24 -11.05
CA LYS A 68 -9.14 -16.20 -10.81
C LYS A 68 -8.69 -14.84 -11.35
N ASP A 69 -7.41 -14.53 -11.28
CA ASP A 69 -6.86 -13.26 -11.77
C ASP A 69 -6.90 -13.17 -13.29
N ARG A 70 -6.80 -14.30 -14.01
CA ARG A 70 -7.01 -14.33 -15.46
C ARG A 70 -8.45 -14.03 -15.85
N VAL A 71 -9.42 -14.62 -15.12
CA VAL A 71 -10.84 -14.32 -15.32
C VAL A 71 -11.14 -12.85 -15.03
N LEU A 72 -10.50 -12.28 -14.01
CA LEU A 72 -10.57 -10.87 -13.68
C LEU A 72 -10.12 -10.00 -14.87
N PHE A 73 -8.95 -10.28 -15.45
CA PHE A 73 -8.44 -9.56 -16.61
C PHE A 73 -9.38 -9.68 -17.84
N ASP A 74 -9.82 -10.89 -18.16
CA ASP A 74 -10.72 -11.14 -19.30
C ASP A 74 -12.06 -10.38 -19.14
N THR A 75 -12.60 -10.34 -17.91
CA THR A 75 -13.84 -9.60 -17.61
C THR A 75 -13.64 -8.11 -17.76
N ILE A 76 -12.53 -7.55 -17.24
CA ILE A 76 -12.19 -6.14 -17.40
C ILE A 76 -12.08 -5.80 -18.89
N GLY A 77 -11.39 -6.63 -19.67
CA GLY A 77 -11.24 -6.46 -21.11
C GLY A 77 -12.59 -6.44 -21.88
N SER A 78 -13.56 -7.21 -21.42
CA SER A 78 -14.91 -7.18 -22.01
C SER A 78 -15.69 -5.89 -21.73
N VAL A 79 -15.41 -5.22 -20.60
CA VAL A 79 -16.07 -3.97 -20.21
C VAL A 79 -15.43 -2.75 -20.90
N ILE A 80 -14.09 -2.74 -21.01
CA ILE A 80 -13.31 -1.62 -21.60
C ILE A 80 -12.63 -2.04 -22.91
N SER A 81 -13.42 -2.59 -23.83
CA SER A 81 -12.94 -3.19 -25.09
C SER A 81 -12.41 -2.17 -26.12
N ASP A 82 -12.62 -0.88 -25.92
CA ASP A 82 -12.17 0.22 -26.79
C ASP A 82 -10.74 0.69 -26.52
N ARG A 83 -10.03 0.04 -25.61
CA ARG A 83 -8.69 0.44 -25.16
C ARG A 83 -7.64 -0.63 -25.42
N ASP A 84 -6.38 -0.19 -25.52
CA ASP A 84 -5.22 -1.10 -25.59
C ASP A 84 -4.91 -1.62 -24.19
N LEU A 85 -5.24 -2.89 -23.94
CA LEU A 85 -5.08 -3.55 -22.64
C LEU A 85 -3.87 -4.45 -22.63
N ALA A 86 -2.94 -4.20 -21.74
CA ALA A 86 -1.83 -5.08 -21.42
C ALA A 86 -2.02 -5.75 -20.06
N HIS A 87 -1.80 -7.05 -19.98
CA HIS A 87 -1.82 -7.79 -18.72
C HIS A 87 -0.40 -8.01 -18.20
N PHE A 88 -0.17 -7.65 -16.97
CA PHE A 88 1.07 -7.93 -16.26
C PHE A 88 0.78 -8.77 -15.01
N THR A 89 1.41 -9.93 -14.94
CA THR A 89 1.25 -10.84 -13.82
C THR A 89 2.37 -10.62 -12.80
N VAL A 90 2.01 -10.32 -11.60
CA VAL A 90 2.94 -10.00 -10.51
C VAL A 90 3.35 -11.27 -9.79
N PRO A 91 4.66 -11.52 -9.56
CA PRO A 91 5.12 -12.66 -8.80
C PRO A 91 4.55 -12.70 -7.38
N GLN A 92 4.24 -13.89 -6.88
CA GLN A 92 3.75 -14.08 -5.50
C GLN A 92 4.88 -14.04 -4.44
N THR A 93 6.03 -13.48 -4.79
CA THR A 93 7.17 -13.32 -3.87
C THR A 93 7.15 -11.95 -3.24
N TYR A 94 7.42 -11.89 -1.95
CA TYR A 94 7.56 -10.61 -1.25
C TYR A 94 9.03 -10.18 -1.19
N PRO A 95 9.34 -8.92 -1.43
CA PRO A 95 8.45 -7.85 -1.86
C PRO A 95 8.10 -7.94 -3.35
N VAL A 96 6.86 -7.58 -3.65
CA VAL A 96 6.33 -7.60 -5.02
C VAL A 96 7.04 -6.60 -5.95
N GLU A 97 7.52 -5.50 -5.38
CA GLU A 97 8.16 -4.41 -6.12
C GLU A 97 9.60 -4.78 -6.47
N ASN A 98 9.81 -5.18 -7.71
CA ASN A 98 11.15 -5.31 -8.28
C ASN A 98 11.46 -4.13 -9.23
N ALA A 99 12.72 -4.04 -9.67
CA ALA A 99 13.19 -2.94 -10.51
C ALA A 99 12.47 -2.85 -11.87
N SER A 100 11.93 -3.96 -12.39
CA SER A 100 11.22 -4.00 -13.67
C SER A 100 9.84 -3.35 -13.60
N LEU A 101 9.11 -3.52 -12.49
CA LEU A 101 7.84 -2.83 -12.25
C LEU A 101 8.03 -1.31 -12.15
N ARG A 102 9.10 -0.87 -11.48
CA ARG A 102 9.42 0.56 -11.36
C ARG A 102 9.78 1.24 -12.68
N SER A 103 10.36 0.52 -13.63
CA SER A 103 10.71 1.09 -14.93
C SER A 103 9.48 1.33 -15.82
N ALA A 104 8.44 0.51 -15.68
CA ALA A 104 7.18 0.70 -16.40
C ALA A 104 6.35 1.88 -15.86
N GLU A 105 6.54 2.26 -14.60
CA GLU A 105 5.78 3.32 -13.94
C GLU A 105 6.29 4.74 -14.24
N LYS A 106 7.46 4.93 -14.85
CA LYS A 106 8.08 6.25 -15.03
C LYS A 106 7.25 7.25 -15.85
N ASN A 107 6.29 6.77 -16.64
CA ASN A 107 5.39 7.61 -17.45
C ASN A 107 3.95 7.12 -17.38
N ALA A 108 3.51 6.69 -16.21
CA ALA A 108 2.19 6.16 -15.96
C ALA A 108 1.56 6.77 -14.71
N VAL A 109 0.25 6.95 -14.72
CA VAL A 109 -0.53 7.11 -13.49
C VAL A 109 -0.85 5.74 -12.96
N VAL A 110 -0.56 5.51 -11.68
CA VAL A 110 -0.84 4.25 -11.00
C VAL A 110 -2.04 4.42 -10.08
N ILE A 111 -3.02 3.54 -10.22
CA ILE A 111 -4.20 3.47 -9.34
C ILE A 111 -4.38 2.05 -8.81
N ASP A 112 -5.18 1.91 -7.77
CA ASP A 112 -5.58 0.63 -7.19
C ASP A 112 -7.08 0.34 -7.38
N ALA A 113 -7.52 -0.87 -7.03
CA ALA A 113 -8.91 -1.29 -7.17
C ALA A 113 -9.86 -0.42 -6.33
N SER A 114 -9.44 -0.03 -5.12
CA SER A 114 -10.23 0.82 -4.23
C SER A 114 -10.46 2.21 -4.82
N THR A 115 -9.46 2.76 -5.50
CA THR A 115 -9.57 4.03 -6.21
C THR A 115 -10.52 3.93 -7.40
N ALA A 116 -10.37 2.89 -8.25
CA ALA A 116 -11.25 2.66 -9.39
C ALA A 116 -12.71 2.51 -8.97
N LEU A 117 -12.98 1.70 -7.94
CA LEU A 117 -14.31 1.50 -7.38
C LEU A 117 -14.91 2.80 -6.84
N SER A 118 -14.11 3.61 -6.14
CA SER A 118 -14.54 4.89 -5.59
C SER A 118 -14.91 5.90 -6.68
N VAL A 119 -14.18 5.91 -7.79
CA VAL A 119 -14.49 6.75 -8.95
C VAL A 119 -15.79 6.30 -9.61
N TYR A 120 -15.95 4.98 -9.82
CA TYR A 120 -17.20 4.42 -10.32
C TYR A 120 -18.40 4.87 -9.48
N GLU A 121 -18.33 4.63 -8.15
CA GLU A 121 -19.42 4.99 -7.23
C GLU A 121 -19.73 6.50 -7.27
N SER A 122 -18.69 7.35 -7.28
CA SER A 122 -18.86 8.79 -7.29
C SER A 122 -19.53 9.31 -8.58
N VAL A 123 -19.13 8.78 -9.73
CA VAL A 123 -19.68 9.18 -11.03
C VAL A 123 -21.07 8.58 -11.24
N ARG A 124 -21.24 7.29 -10.96
CA ARG A 124 -22.51 6.57 -11.19
C ARG A 124 -23.64 7.10 -10.34
N TYR A 125 -23.35 7.44 -9.09
CA TYR A 125 -24.36 7.90 -8.12
C TYR A 125 -24.35 9.43 -7.93
N ASN A 126 -23.50 10.15 -8.66
CA ASN A 126 -23.33 11.60 -8.55
C ASN A 126 -23.13 12.07 -7.10
N GLN A 127 -22.31 11.34 -6.34
CA GLN A 127 -22.08 11.59 -4.92
C GLN A 127 -20.58 11.74 -4.63
N PRO A 128 -20.19 12.66 -3.75
CA PRO A 128 -18.80 12.71 -3.31
C PRO A 128 -18.42 11.46 -2.54
N MET A 129 -17.12 11.11 -2.54
CA MET A 129 -16.60 9.97 -1.78
C MET A 129 -16.70 10.23 -0.28
N LEU A 130 -17.78 9.77 0.34
CA LEU A 130 -18.05 9.86 1.78
C LEU A 130 -17.75 8.56 2.54
N THR A 131 -17.57 7.48 1.81
CA THR A 131 -17.29 6.16 2.36
C THR A 131 -16.04 5.56 1.73
N THR A 132 -15.40 4.64 2.44
CA THR A 132 -14.28 3.84 1.93
C THR A 132 -14.43 2.40 2.38
N TYR A 133 -13.75 1.48 1.70
CA TYR A 133 -13.61 0.12 2.16
C TYR A 133 -12.32 -0.04 2.94
N LEU A 134 -12.34 -0.85 3.99
CA LEU A 134 -11.14 -1.25 4.72
C LEU A 134 -11.26 -2.69 5.22
N LEU A 135 -10.12 -3.34 5.35
CA LEU A 135 -10.00 -4.66 5.95
C LEU A 135 -9.76 -4.48 7.46
N LEU A 136 -10.63 -5.03 8.29
CA LEU A 136 -10.39 -5.16 9.72
C LEU A 136 -10.05 -6.62 10.02
N THR A 137 -8.88 -6.88 10.59
CA THR A 137 -8.36 -8.24 10.79
C THR A 137 -7.42 -8.34 11.98
N GLY A 138 -6.94 -9.54 12.27
CA GLY A 138 -6.00 -9.81 13.34
C GLY A 138 -6.53 -10.82 14.34
N LYS A 139 -5.62 -11.45 15.11
CA LYS A 139 -6.00 -12.49 16.08
C LYS A 139 -6.79 -11.94 17.27
N ALA A 140 -6.60 -10.66 17.59
CA ALA A 140 -7.18 -10.02 18.77
C ALA A 140 -8.46 -9.23 18.49
N VAL A 141 -9.04 -9.30 17.26
CA VAL A 141 -10.35 -8.74 16.93
C VAL A 141 -11.44 -9.82 16.93
N GLY A 142 -12.66 -9.46 17.27
CA GLY A 142 -13.80 -10.37 17.30
C GLY A 142 -14.05 -11.06 15.97
N HIS A 143 -14.26 -10.29 14.92
CA HIS A 143 -14.55 -10.79 13.57
C HIS A 143 -13.73 -10.05 12.51
N ALA A 144 -12.89 -10.80 11.80
CA ALA A 144 -12.15 -10.26 10.64
C ALA A 144 -13.09 -10.15 9.42
N LYS A 145 -13.15 -8.96 8.81
CA LYS A 145 -13.99 -8.72 7.62
C LYS A 145 -13.56 -7.46 6.86
N VAL A 146 -13.93 -7.40 5.59
CA VAL A 146 -13.91 -6.15 4.82
C VAL A 146 -15.22 -5.40 5.08
N ILE A 147 -15.12 -4.14 5.44
CA ILE A 147 -16.26 -3.29 5.79
C ILE A 147 -16.26 -2.01 4.95
N LYS A 148 -17.45 -1.53 4.61
CA LYS A 148 -17.64 -0.19 4.02
C LYS A 148 -17.93 0.78 5.16
N VAL A 149 -17.09 1.79 5.33
CA VAL A 149 -17.15 2.70 6.46
C VAL A 149 -17.26 4.16 5.99
N ARG A 150 -17.87 4.98 6.81
CA ARG A 150 -17.89 6.43 6.59
C ARG A 150 -16.53 7.01 6.93
N ILE A 151 -15.99 7.86 6.03
CA ILE A 151 -14.75 8.60 6.27
C ILE A 151 -14.95 9.49 7.51
N GLY A 152 -13.97 9.47 8.42
CA GLY A 152 -14.04 10.16 9.70
C GLY A 152 -14.51 9.30 10.88
N THR A 153 -14.98 8.06 10.65
CA THR A 153 -15.37 7.17 11.76
C THR A 153 -14.13 6.77 12.56
N PRO A 154 -14.13 6.92 13.91
CA PRO A 154 -13.02 6.49 14.75
C PRO A 154 -12.71 5.00 14.62
N ILE A 155 -11.43 4.64 14.61
CA ILE A 155 -10.98 3.24 14.50
C ILE A 155 -11.55 2.38 15.63
N GLY A 156 -11.58 2.90 16.86
CA GLY A 156 -12.13 2.19 18.01
C GLY A 156 -13.56 1.73 17.80
N ARG A 157 -14.41 2.60 17.25
CA ARG A 157 -15.79 2.25 16.92
C ARG A 157 -15.88 1.14 15.86
N LEU A 158 -15.02 1.15 14.87
CA LEU A 158 -14.98 0.11 13.85
C LEU A 158 -14.60 -1.25 14.43
N ILE A 159 -13.65 -1.25 15.39
CA ILE A 159 -13.26 -2.48 16.11
C ILE A 159 -14.43 -3.00 16.94
N GLU A 160 -15.15 -2.13 17.65
CA GLU A 160 -16.35 -2.50 18.43
C GLU A 160 -17.43 -3.12 17.54
N GLU A 161 -17.75 -2.51 16.39
CA GLU A 161 -18.70 -3.03 15.41
C GLU A 161 -18.29 -4.40 14.82
N CYS A 162 -16.99 -4.73 14.93
CA CYS A 162 -16.43 -6.02 14.52
C CYS A 162 -16.26 -7.01 15.68
N GLY A 163 -16.97 -6.83 16.78
CA GLY A 163 -16.96 -7.73 17.94
C GLY A 163 -15.93 -7.38 19.02
N GLY A 164 -15.33 -6.18 18.92
CA GLY A 164 -14.43 -5.65 19.93
C GLY A 164 -13.09 -6.37 20.02
N PHE A 165 -12.38 -6.07 21.09
CA PHE A 165 -11.09 -6.69 21.40
C PHE A 165 -11.29 -8.02 22.14
N LYS A 166 -10.63 -9.08 21.69
CA LYS A 166 -10.59 -10.37 22.41
C LYS A 166 -9.68 -10.36 23.62
N ASN A 167 -8.65 -9.52 23.59
CA ASN A 167 -7.62 -9.43 24.62
C ASN A 167 -7.49 -7.99 25.14
N LYS A 168 -7.07 -7.82 26.39
CA LYS A 168 -6.91 -6.48 26.99
C LYS A 168 -5.67 -5.75 26.47
N ASN A 169 -4.59 -6.46 26.19
CA ASN A 169 -3.34 -5.87 25.69
C ASN A 169 -3.27 -6.13 24.18
N THR A 170 -3.52 -5.12 23.39
CA THR A 170 -3.54 -5.21 21.93
C THR A 170 -2.80 -4.03 21.33
N HIS A 171 -2.23 -4.27 20.16
CA HIS A 171 -1.64 -3.24 19.33
C HIS A 171 -2.44 -3.11 18.04
N ILE A 172 -2.51 -1.89 17.52
CA ILE A 172 -3.19 -1.60 16.26
C ILE A 172 -2.15 -1.19 15.23
N ILE A 173 -2.12 -1.90 14.11
CA ILE A 173 -1.23 -1.63 13.00
C ILE A 173 -2.07 -1.32 11.77
N LEU A 174 -1.84 -0.17 11.16
CA LEU A 174 -2.54 0.27 9.95
C LEU A 174 -1.75 -0.10 8.70
N ASN A 175 -2.45 -0.50 7.64
CA ASN A 175 -1.90 -0.74 6.29
C ASN A 175 -0.90 -1.89 6.19
N GLY A 176 -1.13 -2.97 6.93
CA GLY A 176 -0.36 -4.22 6.84
C GLY A 176 0.66 -4.41 7.96
N LEU A 177 1.03 -5.66 8.20
CA LEU A 177 1.96 -6.01 9.29
C LEU A 177 3.42 -5.77 8.91
N LEU A 178 3.76 -5.75 7.62
CA LEU A 178 5.14 -5.57 7.16
C LEU A 178 5.45 -4.10 6.85
N ARG A 179 4.49 -3.37 6.27
CA ARG A 179 4.68 -1.97 5.81
C ARG A 179 3.92 -0.97 6.64
N GLY A 180 3.14 -1.44 7.57
CA GLY A 180 2.19 -0.65 8.34
C GLY A 180 2.83 0.23 9.40
N THR A 181 1.97 1.00 10.01
CA THR A 181 2.33 1.92 11.10
C THR A 181 1.56 1.52 12.35
N LEU A 182 2.29 1.38 13.47
CA LEU A 182 1.70 1.20 14.79
C LEU A 182 0.99 2.49 15.21
N VAL A 183 -0.20 2.36 15.75
CA VAL A 183 -0.97 3.48 16.30
C VAL A 183 -1.50 3.16 17.69
N ASP A 184 -1.45 4.15 18.56
CA ASP A 184 -1.87 4.01 19.97
C ASP A 184 -3.26 4.62 20.22
N SER A 185 -3.75 5.48 19.30
CA SER A 185 -5.03 6.15 19.47
C SER A 185 -6.17 5.42 18.76
N LEU A 186 -7.23 5.14 19.49
CA LEU A 186 -8.50 4.61 18.97
C LEU A 186 -9.38 5.69 18.33
N ASP A 187 -9.11 6.96 18.62
CA ASP A 187 -9.87 8.10 18.10
C ASP A 187 -9.42 8.52 16.70
N LEU A 188 -8.36 7.86 16.16
CA LEU A 188 -7.90 8.13 14.81
C LEU A 188 -9.03 7.90 13.81
N PRO A 189 -9.37 8.89 12.97
CA PRO A 189 -10.47 8.74 12.01
C PRO A 189 -10.07 7.84 10.83
N ALA A 190 -10.97 6.95 10.43
CA ALA A 190 -10.83 6.21 9.18
C ALA A 190 -10.76 7.18 8.00
N GLY A 191 -9.67 7.13 7.27
CA GLY A 191 -9.39 7.99 6.12
C GLY A 191 -9.22 7.18 4.84
N LYS A 192 -9.14 7.89 3.71
CA LYS A 192 -8.93 7.28 2.38
C LYS A 192 -7.61 6.50 2.27
N GLY A 193 -6.61 6.86 3.08
CA GLY A 193 -5.30 6.19 3.10
C GLY A 193 -5.24 4.97 4.00
N ILE A 194 -6.30 4.65 4.75
CA ILE A 194 -6.34 3.45 5.60
C ILE A 194 -7.02 2.33 4.83
N LYS A 195 -6.23 1.33 4.43
CA LYS A 195 -6.71 0.13 3.72
C LYS A 195 -6.97 -1.04 4.66
N SER A 196 -6.19 -1.14 5.73
CA SER A 196 -6.38 -2.20 6.71
C SER A 196 -6.08 -1.75 8.13
N ILE A 197 -6.77 -2.38 9.07
CA ILE A 197 -6.59 -2.26 10.51
C ILE A 197 -6.31 -3.67 11.04
N HIS A 198 -5.10 -3.89 11.54
CA HIS A 198 -4.69 -5.15 12.14
C HIS A 198 -4.69 -5.00 13.66
N VAL A 199 -5.54 -5.78 14.33
CA VAL A 199 -5.58 -5.85 15.80
C VAL A 199 -4.80 -7.09 16.23
N VAL A 200 -3.61 -6.88 16.79
CA VAL A 200 -2.69 -7.94 17.21
C VAL A 200 -2.57 -7.99 18.72
N GLY A 201 -2.39 -9.19 19.26
CA GLY A 201 -2.24 -9.37 20.71
C GLY A 201 -0.84 -9.05 21.20
N SER A 202 -0.69 -8.97 22.51
CA SER A 202 0.60 -8.71 23.20
C SER A 202 1.62 -9.87 23.08
N ASP A 203 1.24 -10.98 22.47
CA ASP A 203 2.15 -12.07 22.11
C ASP A 203 3.13 -11.63 20.98
N ILE A 204 2.79 -10.56 20.28
CA ILE A 204 3.73 -9.87 19.38
C ILE A 204 4.46 -8.82 20.20
N ASP A 205 5.68 -9.12 20.61
CA ASP A 205 6.53 -8.20 21.34
C ASP A 205 7.04 -7.08 20.40
N ILE A 206 6.27 -6.00 20.35
CA ILE A 206 6.60 -4.81 19.55
C ILE A 206 7.64 -3.92 20.28
N GLN A 207 7.74 -4.05 21.60
CA GLN A 207 8.60 -3.21 22.45
C GLN A 207 9.97 -3.84 22.74
N GLN A 208 10.39 -4.85 21.98
CA GLN A 208 11.70 -5.47 22.21
C GLN A 208 12.81 -4.42 22.09
N GLN A 209 13.73 -4.45 23.05
CA GLN A 209 14.85 -3.52 23.11
C GLN A 209 15.68 -3.58 21.82
N LEU A 210 15.86 -2.41 21.22
CA LEU A 210 16.78 -2.20 20.12
C LEU A 210 18.20 -2.52 20.61
N LYS A 211 18.94 -3.32 19.83
CA LYS A 211 20.35 -3.63 20.11
C LYS A 211 21.23 -2.85 19.14
N GLU A 212 22.48 -2.70 19.49
CA GLU A 212 23.47 -2.18 18.56
C GLU A 212 23.66 -3.12 17.36
N CYS A 213 24.01 -2.56 16.23
CA CYS A 213 24.24 -3.31 15.00
C CYS A 213 25.46 -4.22 15.14
N ASP A 214 25.28 -5.52 14.99
CA ASP A 214 26.32 -6.57 15.03
C ASP A 214 27.05 -6.77 13.69
N HIS A 215 26.76 -5.94 12.69
CA HIS A 215 27.36 -5.96 11.34
C HIS A 215 27.17 -7.29 10.56
N CYS A 216 26.12 -8.05 10.85
CA CYS A 216 25.87 -9.37 10.22
C CYS A 216 25.59 -9.31 8.70
N GLY A 217 25.27 -8.15 8.15
CA GLY A 217 25.02 -7.93 6.72
C GLY A 217 23.72 -8.53 6.17
N GLN A 218 22.81 -9.04 7.01
CA GLN A 218 21.56 -9.64 6.55
C GLN A 218 20.64 -8.62 5.86
N CYS A 219 20.59 -7.39 6.37
CA CYS A 219 19.81 -6.31 5.77
C CYS A 219 20.25 -5.97 4.33
N LEU A 220 21.56 -6.04 4.07
CA LEU A 220 22.12 -5.81 2.74
C LEU A 220 21.70 -6.93 1.76
N ARG A 221 21.81 -8.19 2.20
CA ARG A 221 21.45 -9.36 1.38
C ARG A 221 19.95 -9.45 1.08
N SER A 222 19.10 -8.97 2.00
CA SER A 222 17.65 -9.03 1.85
C SER A 222 17.05 -7.84 1.10
N CYS A 223 17.86 -6.83 0.74
CA CYS A 223 17.35 -5.63 0.11
C CYS A 223 17.06 -5.84 -1.39
N PRO A 224 15.79 -5.75 -1.85
CA PRO A 224 15.44 -5.92 -3.26
C PRO A 224 15.88 -4.74 -4.15
N ALA A 225 16.20 -3.59 -3.53
CA ALA A 225 16.70 -2.40 -4.22
C ALA A 225 18.23 -2.34 -4.25
N TYR A 226 18.92 -3.35 -3.67
CA TYR A 226 20.38 -3.42 -3.59
C TYR A 226 21.03 -2.17 -2.98
N ILE A 227 20.33 -1.48 -2.07
CA ILE A 227 20.92 -0.41 -1.27
C ILE A 227 21.57 -0.98 -0.01
N ASP A 228 22.39 -0.18 0.67
CA ASP A 228 22.90 -0.50 2.02
C ASP A 228 22.00 0.13 3.09
N PRO A 229 21.05 -0.63 3.70
CA PRO A 229 20.09 -0.05 4.62
C PRO A 229 20.74 0.48 5.90
N ILE A 230 21.74 -0.23 6.46
CA ILE A 230 22.32 0.20 7.72
C ILE A 230 23.21 1.43 7.56
N ASN A 231 23.97 1.53 6.48
CA ASN A 231 24.76 2.72 6.20
C ASN A 231 23.86 3.93 5.91
N THR A 232 22.79 3.71 5.14
CA THR A 232 21.79 4.77 4.87
C THR A 232 21.19 5.29 6.18
N VAL A 233 20.79 4.41 7.09
CA VAL A 233 20.26 4.79 8.41
C VAL A 233 21.27 5.55 9.24
N ARG A 234 22.54 5.10 9.29
CA ARG A 234 23.61 5.81 10.01
C ARG A 234 23.83 7.23 9.49
N HIS A 235 23.80 7.42 8.18
CA HIS A 235 23.93 8.74 7.57
C HIS A 235 22.74 9.63 7.91
N ILE A 236 21.50 9.10 7.83
CA ILE A 236 20.26 9.82 8.22
C ILE A 236 20.36 10.27 9.68
N GLN A 237 20.73 9.37 10.61
CA GLN A 237 20.85 9.68 12.03
C GLN A 237 21.92 10.73 12.34
N ARG A 238 22.96 10.83 11.51
CA ARG A 238 24.02 11.86 11.61
C ARG A 238 23.69 13.14 10.85
N GLY A 239 22.53 13.23 10.20
CA GLY A 239 22.16 14.36 9.35
C GLY A 239 23.00 14.48 8.07
N GLN A 240 23.66 13.41 7.65
CA GLN A 240 24.57 13.36 6.50
C GLN A 240 23.84 12.92 5.24
N TYR A 241 23.21 13.84 4.54
CA TYR A 241 22.47 13.58 3.30
C TYR A 241 23.38 13.70 2.07
N THR A 242 24.31 12.75 1.91
CA THR A 242 25.17 12.66 0.71
C THR A 242 24.33 12.27 -0.52
N THR A 243 24.87 12.44 -1.73
CA THR A 243 24.22 12.02 -2.98
C THR A 243 23.86 10.53 -2.96
N GLU A 244 24.72 9.69 -2.38
CA GLU A 244 24.48 8.25 -2.23
C GLU A 244 23.35 7.96 -1.24
N THR A 245 23.32 8.68 -0.11
CA THR A 245 22.24 8.56 0.88
C THR A 245 20.88 8.95 0.28
N LEU A 246 20.82 10.07 -0.43
CA LEU A 246 19.60 10.53 -1.11
C LEU A 246 19.14 9.54 -2.19
N ARG A 247 20.09 8.97 -2.95
CA ARG A 247 19.78 7.91 -3.91
C ARG A 247 19.22 6.68 -3.24
N SER A 248 19.81 6.24 -2.13
CA SER A 248 19.34 5.08 -1.35
C SER A 248 17.93 5.30 -0.79
N ILE A 249 17.64 6.50 -0.26
CA ILE A 249 16.32 6.90 0.20
C ILE A 249 15.30 6.83 -0.95
N ALA A 250 15.64 7.38 -2.12
CA ALA A 250 14.75 7.39 -3.29
C ALA A 250 14.48 5.99 -3.86
N LEU A 251 15.44 5.07 -3.76
CA LEU A 251 15.30 3.68 -4.22
C LEU A 251 14.57 2.78 -3.21
N CYS A 252 14.47 3.18 -1.95
CA CYS A 252 13.83 2.38 -0.92
C CYS A 252 12.31 2.28 -1.14
N SER A 253 11.80 1.05 -1.29
CA SER A 253 10.35 0.78 -1.42
C SER A 253 9.59 0.73 -0.10
N GLY A 254 10.30 0.80 1.04
CA GLY A 254 9.68 0.63 2.36
C GLY A 254 9.15 -0.79 2.61
N CYS A 255 9.69 -1.81 1.94
CA CYS A 255 9.22 -3.19 2.03
C CYS A 255 9.45 -3.88 3.39
N ALA A 256 10.23 -3.28 4.27
CA ALA A 256 10.61 -3.78 5.58
C ALA A 256 11.42 -5.10 5.62
N CYS A 257 11.82 -5.68 4.48
CA CYS A 257 12.64 -6.90 4.48
C CYS A 257 13.91 -6.75 5.32
N CYS A 258 14.61 -5.62 5.22
CA CYS A 258 15.82 -5.34 5.99
C CYS A 258 15.56 -5.27 7.51
N SER A 259 14.42 -4.72 7.93
CA SER A 259 14.00 -4.67 9.34
C SER A 259 13.62 -6.06 9.85
N ALA A 260 12.89 -6.84 9.05
CA ALA A 260 12.40 -8.16 9.43
C ALA A 260 13.54 -9.17 9.67
N VAL A 261 14.64 -9.07 8.91
CA VAL A 261 15.80 -9.99 9.06
C VAL A 261 16.85 -9.47 10.06
N CYS A 262 16.65 -8.29 10.65
CA CYS A 262 17.65 -7.70 11.55
C CYS A 262 17.63 -8.37 12.93
N PRO A 263 18.70 -9.07 13.36
CA PRO A 263 18.75 -9.68 14.69
C PRO A 263 18.83 -8.63 15.80
N ALA A 264 19.37 -7.44 15.50
CA ALA A 264 19.39 -6.29 16.40
C ALA A 264 18.06 -5.51 16.42
N ARG A 265 17.08 -5.91 15.58
CA ARG A 265 15.71 -5.34 15.50
C ARG A 265 15.66 -3.85 15.19
N ILE A 266 16.65 -3.35 14.48
CA ILE A 266 16.70 -1.96 14.05
C ILE A 266 15.57 -1.73 13.02
N PRO A 267 14.70 -0.70 13.18
CA PRO A 267 13.61 -0.42 12.27
C PRO A 267 14.10 0.33 11.00
N LEU A 268 15.02 -0.31 10.27
CA LEU A 268 15.76 0.29 9.15
C LEU A 268 14.84 0.90 8.09
N SER A 269 13.82 0.15 7.67
CA SER A 269 12.89 0.62 6.64
C SER A 269 12.03 1.81 7.10
N ALA A 270 11.63 1.82 8.37
CA ALA A 270 10.83 2.92 8.93
C ALA A 270 11.65 4.22 8.98
N ILE A 271 12.91 4.15 9.41
CA ILE A 271 13.82 5.31 9.46
C ILE A 271 14.05 5.87 8.04
N ILE A 272 14.32 4.99 7.05
CA ILE A 272 14.56 5.43 5.68
C ILE A 272 13.30 6.05 5.07
N LYS A 273 12.12 5.45 5.31
CA LYS A 273 10.84 5.95 4.83
C LYS A 273 10.49 7.32 5.44
N SER A 274 10.68 7.49 6.74
CA SER A 274 10.47 8.77 7.42
C SER A 274 11.35 9.88 6.85
N ALA A 275 12.60 9.57 6.52
CA ALA A 275 13.49 10.54 5.86
C ALA A 275 13.02 10.91 4.45
N ALA A 276 12.42 9.97 3.69
CA ALA A 276 11.83 10.24 2.38
C ALA A 276 10.62 11.18 2.44
N GLU A 277 9.85 11.11 3.52
CA GLU A 277 8.65 11.92 3.76
C GLU A 277 8.95 13.31 4.36
N GLY A 278 10.23 13.66 4.54
CA GLY A 278 10.66 14.94 5.13
C GLY A 278 10.49 15.02 6.65
N GLY A 279 10.22 13.89 7.30
CA GLY A 279 10.01 13.80 8.74
C GLY A 279 11.30 13.53 9.51
N GLY A 280 11.92 14.54 10.08
CA GLY A 280 13.06 14.43 10.99
C GLY A 280 12.71 13.86 12.38
N GLY A 281 11.88 12.82 12.47
CA GLY A 281 11.23 12.37 13.69
C GLY A 281 11.55 10.96 14.21
N TYR A 282 12.75 10.43 13.94
CA TYR A 282 13.28 9.27 14.66
C TYR A 282 14.70 9.59 15.14
N VAL A 283 14.82 10.51 16.09
CA VAL A 283 16.06 10.72 16.86
C VAL A 283 15.71 10.47 18.32
N SER A 284 16.06 9.33 18.82
CA SER A 284 16.53 8.93 20.15
C SER A 284 16.11 7.52 20.50
#